data_71cc3ee235033f931dcd9fc09650c2f3
#
_entry.id   71cc3ee235033f931dcd9fc09650c2f3
#
_cell.length_a   1.000
_cell.length_b   1.000
_cell.length_c   1.000
_cell.angle_alpha   90.00
_cell.angle_beta   90.00
_cell.angle_gamma   90.00
#
_symmetry.space_group_name_H-M   'P 1'
#
loop_
_entity.id
_entity.type
_entity.pdbx_description
1 polymer ?
#
loop_
_entity_poly.entity_id
_entity_poly.type
_entity_poly.pdbx_seq_one_letter_code
_entity_poly.pdbx_strand_id
1 'polypeptide(L)'
;MQAAMGLAQLDKLDEMHSRRKQNFRRLYSIFEKYSEYFYLPTWHDKANTSWFGYLVTLKDGTPFTKSQMVDAMEAAKIQTRSYFTGNALFHPAYEELATEYENPREQFPIATKSTLDTFFLGVYPGITEEQLDYIEVTIDEFMSKI
;
A
#
# COMPACT_ATOMS: atom_id res chain seq x y z
N MET A 1 -34.73 -2.98 -0.84
CA MET A 1 -33.74 -3.33 -1.90
C MET A 1 -32.33 -3.34 -1.33
N GLN A 2 -31.81 -2.27 -0.75
CA GLN A 2 -30.44 -2.20 -0.18
C GLN A 2 -30.16 -3.27 0.90
N ALA A 3 -31.08 -3.47 1.85
CA ALA A 3 -30.93 -4.49 2.89
C ALA A 3 -30.86 -5.92 2.33
N ALA A 4 -31.62 -6.23 1.28
CA ALA A 4 -31.59 -7.53 0.63
C ALA A 4 -30.22 -7.77 -0.09
N MET A 5 -29.67 -6.73 -0.70
CA MET A 5 -28.31 -6.79 -1.27
C MET A 5 -27.26 -7.01 -0.18
N GLY A 6 -27.42 -6.34 0.97
CA GLY A 6 -26.54 -6.51 2.13
C GLY A 6 -26.54 -7.96 2.66
N LEU A 7 -27.73 -8.55 2.81
CA LEU A 7 -27.86 -9.94 3.23
C LEU A 7 -27.15 -10.91 2.28
N ALA A 8 -27.31 -10.74 0.96
CA ALA A 8 -26.64 -11.58 -0.02
C ALA A 8 -25.11 -11.40 -0.02
N GLN A 9 -24.58 -10.29 0.49
CA GLN A 9 -23.14 -10.10 0.67
C GLN A 9 -22.63 -10.77 1.96
N LEU A 10 -23.44 -10.83 3.01
CA LEU A 10 -23.07 -11.54 4.25
C LEU A 10 -22.79 -13.02 4.03
N ASP A 11 -23.54 -13.67 3.14
CA ASP A 11 -23.32 -15.08 2.79
C ASP A 11 -21.93 -15.34 2.19
N LYS A 12 -21.27 -14.29 1.64
CA LYS A 12 -19.94 -14.37 1.03
C LYS A 12 -18.82 -13.81 1.93
N LEU A 13 -19.17 -13.31 3.11
CA LEU A 13 -18.24 -12.54 3.94
C LEU A 13 -17.01 -13.33 4.35
N ASP A 14 -17.17 -14.58 4.78
CA ASP A 14 -16.08 -15.43 5.25
C ASP A 14 -15.10 -15.78 4.11
N GLU A 15 -15.62 -16.04 2.91
CA GLU A 15 -14.81 -16.27 1.72
C GLU A 15 -14.01 -15.01 1.36
N MET A 16 -14.68 -13.85 1.34
CA MET A 16 -14.04 -12.55 1.03
C MET A 16 -12.93 -12.22 2.04
N HIS A 17 -13.17 -12.48 3.33
CA HIS A 17 -12.14 -12.29 4.36
C HIS A 17 -10.95 -13.25 4.18
N SER A 18 -11.23 -14.51 3.89
CA SER A 18 -10.20 -15.51 3.65
C SER A 18 -9.30 -15.13 2.46
N ARG A 19 -9.92 -14.76 1.33
CA ARG A 19 -9.20 -14.33 0.12
C ARG A 19 -8.37 -13.06 0.35
N ARG A 20 -8.90 -12.05 1.05
CA ARG A 20 -8.12 -10.85 1.40
C ARG A 20 -6.87 -11.18 2.20
N LYS A 21 -6.98 -12.06 3.18
CA LYS A 21 -5.84 -12.50 4.00
C LYS A 21 -4.81 -13.27 3.19
N GLN A 22 -5.25 -14.13 2.27
CA GLN A 22 -4.37 -14.86 1.35
C GLN A 22 -3.61 -13.89 0.43
N ASN A 23 -4.32 -12.97 -0.23
CA ASN A 23 -3.72 -11.98 -1.11
C ASN A 23 -2.72 -11.09 -0.36
N PHE A 24 -3.06 -10.65 0.86
CA PHE A 24 -2.13 -9.90 1.70
C PHE A 24 -0.87 -10.69 2.02
N ARG A 25 -0.99 -11.95 2.42
CA ARG A 25 0.16 -12.81 2.73
C ARG A 25 1.03 -13.06 1.50
N ARG A 26 0.43 -13.22 0.33
CA ARG A 26 1.15 -13.40 -0.93
C ARG A 26 1.96 -12.14 -1.26
N LEU A 27 1.34 -10.95 -1.18
CA LEU A 27 2.07 -9.69 -1.34
C LEU A 27 3.17 -9.53 -0.29
N TYR A 28 2.89 -9.89 0.97
CA TYR A 28 3.91 -9.86 2.02
C TYR A 28 5.12 -10.70 1.65
N SER A 29 4.94 -11.94 1.19
CA SER A 29 6.05 -12.82 0.78
C SER A 29 6.84 -12.28 -0.42
N ILE A 30 6.19 -11.56 -1.34
CA ILE A 30 6.85 -10.91 -2.48
C ILE A 30 7.79 -9.80 -1.98
N PHE A 31 7.29 -8.89 -1.14
CA PHE A 31 8.07 -7.77 -0.63
C PHE A 31 9.11 -8.18 0.43
N GLU A 32 8.88 -9.30 1.13
CA GLU A 32 9.84 -9.85 2.10
C GLU A 32 11.19 -10.19 1.48
N LYS A 33 11.22 -10.61 0.20
CA LYS A 33 12.45 -10.83 -0.57
C LYS A 33 13.34 -9.58 -0.62
N TYR A 34 12.73 -8.40 -0.57
CA TYR A 34 13.35 -7.09 -0.69
C TYR A 34 13.24 -6.27 0.61
N SER A 35 13.18 -6.96 1.74
CA SER A 35 13.02 -6.34 3.06
C SER A 35 14.15 -5.36 3.42
N GLU A 36 15.27 -5.38 2.71
CA GLU A 36 16.35 -4.38 2.83
C GLU A 36 15.90 -2.98 2.39
N TYR A 37 14.97 -2.89 1.43
CA TYR A 37 14.47 -1.63 0.86
C TYR A 37 13.11 -1.20 1.44
N PHE A 38 12.35 -2.10 2.04
CA PHE A 38 10.99 -1.83 2.49
C PHE A 38 10.79 -2.07 3.99
N TYR A 39 9.98 -1.21 4.61
CA TYR A 39 9.35 -1.51 5.88
C TYR A 39 8.17 -2.44 5.64
N LEU A 40 8.25 -3.65 6.14
CA LEU A 40 7.14 -4.61 6.04
C LEU A 40 6.04 -4.27 7.05
N PRO A 41 4.75 -4.40 6.67
CA PRO A 41 3.65 -4.23 7.61
C PRO A 41 3.76 -5.17 8.80
N THR A 42 3.52 -4.63 9.99
CA THR A 42 3.46 -5.41 11.23
C THR A 42 2.07 -5.29 11.86
N TRP A 43 1.69 -6.27 12.65
CA TRP A 43 0.40 -6.28 13.35
C TRP A 43 0.54 -6.99 14.69
N HIS A 44 -0.39 -6.73 15.58
CA HIS A 44 -0.42 -7.37 16.89
C HIS A 44 -0.80 -8.86 16.76
N ASP A 45 -0.18 -9.75 17.53
CA ASP A 45 -0.34 -11.21 17.44
C ASP A 45 -1.81 -11.68 17.59
N LYS A 46 -2.60 -10.95 18.39
CA LYS A 46 -4.02 -11.23 18.60
C LYS A 46 -4.92 -10.64 17.50
N ALA A 47 -4.39 -9.89 16.54
CA ALA A 47 -5.18 -9.28 15.48
C ALA A 47 -5.47 -10.31 14.36
N ASN A 48 -6.75 -10.45 14.02
CA ASN A 48 -7.22 -11.25 12.90
C ASN A 48 -7.76 -10.32 11.80
N THR A 49 -6.87 -9.59 11.17
CA THR A 49 -7.19 -8.46 10.29
C THR A 49 -7.64 -8.93 8.90
N SER A 50 -8.77 -8.38 8.42
CA SER A 50 -9.15 -8.41 7.01
C SER A 50 -8.64 -7.13 6.35
N TRP A 51 -7.42 -7.18 5.85
CA TRP A 51 -6.68 -6.02 5.35
C TRP A 51 -7.42 -5.24 4.28
N PHE A 52 -7.34 -3.91 4.33
CA PHE A 52 -7.86 -3.02 3.31
C PHE A 52 -6.97 -3.01 2.06
N GLY A 53 -5.65 -2.95 2.27
CA GLY A 53 -4.62 -2.95 1.25
C GLY A 53 -3.29 -3.41 1.83
N TYR A 54 -2.30 -3.65 0.98
CA TYR A 54 -0.93 -3.93 1.36
C TYR A 54 -0.11 -2.64 1.28
N LEU A 55 0.39 -2.17 2.42
CA LEU A 55 1.22 -0.96 2.49
C LEU A 55 2.65 -1.28 2.07
N VAL A 56 3.16 -0.48 1.15
CA VAL A 56 4.56 -0.48 0.73
C VAL A 56 5.17 0.84 1.18
N THR A 57 6.14 0.77 2.09
CA THR A 57 6.87 1.95 2.60
C THR A 57 8.35 1.76 2.37
N LEU A 58 8.97 2.69 1.64
CA LEU A 58 10.41 2.65 1.36
C LEU A 58 11.21 3.01 2.61
N LYS A 59 12.33 2.34 2.80
CA LYS A 59 13.34 2.71 3.79
C LYS A 59 14.16 3.91 3.31
N ASP A 60 14.78 4.62 4.25
CA ASP A 60 15.70 5.70 3.93
C ASP A 60 16.96 5.15 3.22
N GLY A 61 17.43 5.89 2.23
CA GLY A 61 18.63 5.51 1.48
C GLY A 61 18.41 4.43 0.42
N THR A 62 17.16 4.09 0.06
CA THR A 62 16.91 3.22 -1.08
C THR A 62 17.42 3.85 -2.38
N PRO A 63 17.96 3.06 -3.33
CA PRO A 63 18.52 3.59 -4.60
C PRO A 63 17.45 4.04 -5.61
N PHE A 64 16.18 3.97 -5.26
CA PHE A 64 15.03 4.39 -6.06
C PHE A 64 14.00 5.14 -5.21
N THR A 65 13.11 5.87 -5.86
CA THR A 65 12.02 6.61 -5.22
C THR A 65 10.70 5.88 -5.32
N LYS A 66 9.74 6.24 -4.45
CA LYS A 66 8.35 5.79 -4.56
C LYS A 66 7.78 6.06 -5.96
N SER A 67 8.03 7.24 -6.53
CA SER A 67 7.51 7.61 -7.86
C SER A 67 8.01 6.63 -8.92
N GLN A 68 9.31 6.31 -8.96
CA GLN A 68 9.87 5.36 -9.93
C GLN A 68 9.21 3.98 -9.82
N MET A 69 8.99 3.48 -8.61
CA MET A 69 8.33 2.20 -8.41
C MET A 69 6.85 2.24 -8.79
N VAL A 70 6.14 3.29 -8.39
CA VAL A 70 4.73 3.51 -8.76
C VAL A 70 4.57 3.60 -10.27
N ASP A 71 5.41 4.39 -10.94
CA ASP A 71 5.37 4.55 -12.40
C ASP A 71 5.61 3.22 -13.12
N ALA A 72 6.53 2.40 -12.64
CA ALA A 72 6.79 1.07 -13.20
C ALA A 72 5.57 0.13 -13.03
N MET A 73 4.93 0.12 -11.86
CA MET A 73 3.74 -0.68 -11.60
C MET A 73 2.53 -0.22 -12.42
N GLU A 74 2.27 1.10 -12.49
CA GLU A 74 1.17 1.66 -13.28
C GLU A 74 1.38 1.44 -14.79
N ALA A 75 2.63 1.51 -15.28
CA ALA A 75 2.97 1.16 -16.66
C ALA A 75 2.65 -0.32 -16.97
N ALA A 76 2.86 -1.20 -15.98
CA ALA A 76 2.49 -2.62 -16.04
C ALA A 76 1.00 -2.88 -15.76
N LYS A 77 0.15 -1.83 -15.67
CA LYS A 77 -1.29 -1.92 -15.37
C LYS A 77 -1.62 -2.49 -13.99
N ILE A 78 -0.68 -2.41 -13.05
CA ILE A 78 -0.89 -2.73 -11.65
C ILE A 78 -1.26 -1.43 -10.94
N GLN A 79 -2.53 -1.30 -10.53
CA GLN A 79 -3.02 -0.09 -9.89
C GLN A 79 -2.41 0.09 -8.51
N THR A 80 -1.86 1.28 -8.27
CA THR A 80 -1.39 1.73 -6.97
C THR A 80 -2.25 2.85 -6.39
N ARG A 81 -2.13 3.11 -5.12
CA ARG A 81 -2.80 4.23 -4.44
C ARG A 81 -1.85 4.90 -3.46
N SER A 82 -1.83 6.23 -3.46
CA SER A 82 -1.16 6.98 -2.39
C SER A 82 -1.79 6.66 -1.03
N TYR A 83 -0.97 6.68 0.03
CA TYR A 83 -1.46 6.41 1.38
C TYR A 83 -2.23 7.62 1.92
N PHE A 84 -3.53 7.65 1.60
CA PHE A 84 -4.47 8.71 1.99
C PHE A 84 -3.90 10.13 1.83
N THR A 85 -4.12 10.99 2.84
CA THR A 85 -3.65 12.37 2.86
C THR A 85 -2.14 12.47 3.16
N GLY A 86 -1.59 11.53 3.93
CA GLY A 86 -0.23 11.65 4.44
C GLY A 86 -0.09 12.91 5.31
N ASN A 87 0.86 13.80 4.99
CA ASN A 87 0.99 15.09 5.65
C ASN A 87 0.01 16.10 5.01
N ALA A 88 -1.04 16.45 5.74
CA ALA A 88 -2.08 17.38 5.27
C ALA A 88 -1.52 18.75 4.88
N LEU A 89 -0.44 19.20 5.53
CA LEU A 89 0.18 20.50 5.26
C LEU A 89 0.84 20.60 3.87
N PHE A 90 0.96 19.49 3.14
CA PHE A 90 1.46 19.47 1.75
C PHE A 90 0.35 19.66 0.71
N HIS A 91 -0.91 19.70 1.14
CA HIS A 91 -2.03 19.87 0.24
C HIS A 91 -2.41 21.34 0.09
N PRO A 92 -2.73 21.81 -1.14
CA PRO A 92 -3.08 23.20 -1.40
C PRO A 92 -4.20 23.76 -0.53
N ALA A 93 -5.15 22.89 -0.11
CA ALA A 93 -6.25 23.28 0.78
C ALA A 93 -5.79 23.76 2.17
N TYR A 94 -4.57 23.44 2.58
CA TYR A 94 -4.00 23.76 3.90
C TYR A 94 -2.76 24.66 3.80
N GLU A 95 -2.57 25.35 2.67
CA GLU A 95 -1.41 26.22 2.44
C GLU A 95 -1.31 27.34 3.50
N GLU A 96 -2.42 27.96 3.86
CA GLU A 96 -2.45 28.98 4.92
C GLU A 96 -2.00 28.40 6.26
N LEU A 97 -2.54 27.24 6.65
CA LEU A 97 -2.16 26.55 7.88
C LEU A 97 -0.67 26.15 7.88
N ALA A 98 -0.14 25.76 6.73
CA ALA A 98 1.26 25.38 6.61
C ALA A 98 2.22 26.53 6.93
N THR A 99 1.79 27.80 6.77
CA THR A 99 2.60 28.98 7.13
C THR A 99 2.82 29.15 8.64
N GLU A 100 1.99 28.50 9.47
CA GLU A 100 2.15 28.51 10.92
C GLU A 100 3.33 27.63 11.38
N TYR A 101 3.89 26.81 10.49
CA TYR A 101 4.98 25.87 10.76
C TYR A 101 6.24 26.30 10.00
N GLU A 102 7.36 26.41 10.70
CA GLU A 102 8.63 26.84 10.09
C GLU A 102 9.14 25.81 9.07
N ASN A 103 9.07 24.51 9.41
CA ASN A 103 9.42 23.39 8.52
C ASN A 103 8.50 22.20 8.75
N PRO A 104 7.33 22.14 8.09
CA PRO A 104 6.38 21.04 8.27
C PRO A 104 6.97 19.67 7.95
N ARG A 105 7.97 19.58 7.09
CA ARG A 105 8.62 18.31 6.73
C ARG A 105 9.38 17.71 7.91
N GLU A 106 10.12 18.53 8.62
CA GLU A 106 10.96 18.11 9.75
C GLU A 106 10.15 18.00 11.04
N GLN A 107 9.15 18.87 11.22
CA GLN A 107 8.29 18.83 12.41
C GLN A 107 7.38 17.62 12.44
N PHE A 108 6.98 17.11 11.26
CA PHE A 108 6.10 15.93 11.14
C PHE A 108 6.75 14.81 10.29
N PRO A 109 7.88 14.23 10.73
CA PRO A 109 8.67 13.33 9.90
C PRO A 109 7.91 12.05 9.50
N ILE A 110 7.07 11.50 10.39
CA ILE A 110 6.29 10.29 10.09
C ILE A 110 5.19 10.58 9.06
N ALA A 111 4.46 11.69 9.19
CA ALA A 111 3.44 12.09 8.22
C ALA A 111 4.09 12.42 6.86
N THR A 112 5.25 13.07 6.87
CA THR A 112 6.06 13.35 5.68
C THR A 112 6.48 12.06 4.99
N LYS A 113 7.02 11.09 5.73
CA LYS A 113 7.39 9.77 5.19
C LYS A 113 6.19 9.04 4.61
N SER A 114 5.05 9.09 5.28
CA SER A 114 3.81 8.52 4.76
C SER A 114 3.39 9.13 3.41
N THR A 115 3.64 10.42 3.21
CA THR A 115 3.36 11.08 1.93
C THR A 115 4.35 10.72 0.84
N LEU A 116 5.65 10.79 1.15
CA LEU A 116 6.72 10.72 0.17
C LEU A 116 7.11 9.28 -0.20
N ASP A 117 7.03 8.35 0.76
CA ASP A 117 7.63 7.02 0.66
C ASP A 117 6.61 5.88 0.77
N THR A 118 5.32 6.18 0.99
CA THR A 118 4.31 5.15 1.18
C THR A 118 3.24 5.18 0.09
N PHE A 119 2.91 4.00 -0.42
CA PHE A 119 1.76 3.74 -1.28
C PHE A 119 1.13 2.40 -0.88
N PHE A 120 0.02 2.00 -1.48
CA PHE A 120 -0.54 0.69 -1.23
C PHE A 120 -1.06 -0.01 -2.49
N LEU A 121 -1.05 -1.33 -2.43
CA LEU A 121 -1.63 -2.23 -3.41
C LEU A 121 -2.95 -2.80 -2.88
N GLY A 122 -3.86 -3.09 -3.78
CA GLY A 122 -5.12 -3.73 -3.44
C GLY A 122 -4.93 -5.19 -3.00
N VAL A 123 -5.77 -5.62 -2.07
CA VAL A 123 -5.90 -7.03 -1.65
C VAL A 123 -7.32 -7.55 -1.94
N TYR A 124 -7.92 -7.06 -3.01
CA TYR A 124 -9.28 -7.38 -3.40
C TYR A 124 -9.48 -8.91 -3.52
N PRO A 125 -10.60 -9.47 -3.01
CA PRO A 125 -10.82 -10.93 -3.01
C PRO A 125 -10.83 -11.58 -4.39
N GLY A 126 -11.14 -10.82 -5.44
CA GLY A 126 -11.16 -11.30 -6.82
C GLY A 126 -9.80 -11.29 -7.53
N ILE A 127 -8.71 -10.89 -6.87
CA ILE A 127 -7.36 -11.01 -7.44
C ILE A 127 -7.02 -12.51 -7.55
N THR A 128 -6.63 -12.95 -8.75
CA THR A 128 -6.25 -14.35 -9.02
C THR A 128 -4.78 -14.61 -8.68
N GLU A 129 -4.40 -15.88 -8.60
CA GLU A 129 -3.00 -16.27 -8.40
C GLU A 129 -2.13 -15.79 -9.57
N GLU A 130 -2.60 -15.90 -10.82
CA GLU A 130 -1.88 -15.42 -11.99
C GLU A 130 -1.64 -13.91 -11.96
N GLN A 131 -2.58 -13.13 -11.39
CA GLN A 131 -2.40 -11.70 -11.20
C GLN A 131 -1.36 -11.40 -10.10
N LEU A 132 -1.33 -12.20 -9.03
CA LEU A 132 -0.32 -12.07 -7.97
C LEU A 132 1.07 -12.47 -8.48
N ASP A 133 1.16 -13.52 -9.28
CA ASP A 133 2.41 -13.93 -9.94
C ASP A 133 2.90 -12.84 -10.92
N TYR A 134 1.99 -12.20 -11.65
CA TYR A 134 2.32 -11.07 -12.51
C TYR A 134 2.86 -9.86 -11.71
N ILE A 135 2.27 -9.57 -10.56
CA ILE A 135 2.77 -8.53 -9.65
C ILE A 135 4.19 -8.88 -9.19
N GLU A 136 4.44 -10.16 -8.80
CA GLU A 136 5.76 -10.62 -8.39
C GLU A 136 6.79 -10.43 -9.49
N VAL A 137 6.53 -10.92 -10.69
CA VAL A 137 7.44 -10.77 -11.84
C VAL A 137 7.73 -9.30 -12.11
N THR A 138 6.72 -8.42 -12.07
CA THR A 138 6.90 -6.99 -12.29
C THR A 138 7.81 -6.34 -11.25
N ILE A 139 7.66 -6.73 -9.98
CA ILE A 139 8.52 -6.25 -8.90
C ILE A 139 9.94 -6.78 -9.06
N ASP A 140 10.09 -8.08 -9.34
CA ASP A 140 11.40 -8.72 -9.54
C ASP A 140 12.14 -8.09 -10.73
N GLU A 141 11.45 -7.76 -11.83
CA GLU A 141 12.01 -7.04 -12.98
C GLU A 141 12.43 -5.60 -12.64
N PHE A 142 11.63 -4.89 -11.83
CA PHE A 142 11.99 -3.55 -11.37
C PHE A 142 13.25 -3.60 -10.50
N MET A 143 13.27 -4.48 -9.52
CA MET A 143 14.37 -4.63 -8.57
C MET A 143 15.67 -5.11 -9.23
N SER A 144 15.58 -5.90 -10.32
CA SER A 144 16.76 -6.38 -11.06
C SER A 144 17.51 -5.28 -11.83
N LYS A 145 16.91 -4.10 -11.98
CA LYS A 145 17.49 -2.94 -12.71
C LYS A 145 18.16 -1.94 -11.75
N ILE A 146 18.11 -2.21 -10.46
CA ILE A 146 18.65 -1.39 -9.38
C ILE A 146 19.98 -1.95 -8.90
#